data_8755e7d7fd3183274e03d7ce64b2cdc5
#
_entry.id   8755e7d7fd3183274e03d7ce64b2cdc5
#
_cell.length_a   1.000
_cell.length_b   1.000
_cell.length_c   1.000
_cell.angle_alpha   90.00
_cell.angle_beta   90.00
_cell.angle_gamma   90.00
#
_symmetry.space_group_name_H-M   'P 1'
#
loop_
_entity.id
_entity.type
_entity.pdbx_description
1 polymer ?
#
loop_
_entity_poly.entity_id
_entity_poly.type
_entity_poly.pdbx_seq_one_letter_code
_entity_poly.pdbx_strand_id
1 'polypeptide(L)'
;MIVYVSRRGDTLLSVARRFHLPPEELARYNALTDPTRLVPGLALAIPAPSGEGRREIVVAACADAALFPLSAGEAMRYATFLCSLSCRMTGEGLLLPPADGELVRAARADGAAPLLCVANLAGNGAFSADLAHRVLTDGCVQDTFFAQLLSVLETRGYCGAYLYLMYLYPFDRERLGAFLRRAAALLHERGFFLLSAAPPRESGAVGKAHDYALHAECADWVVLTTYDWGNAAGEPQPVSPLGAVRRVLDRAVEQIPREKILLGVSNHACSWTLPWRLGQEASLMSNTAAVNLAVAAGAAVHFDEGAAASRFRYRDDAGVLHELWFEDLRSFLSRFALVREYGLGGMSLWTVNAPNPPLMSAQEELFTAAKLI
;
A
#
# COMPACT_ATOMS: atom_id res chain seq x y z
N MET A 1 13.53 11.25 -14.58
CA MET A 1 14.22 10.91 -13.30
C MET A 1 15.36 9.93 -13.57
N ILE A 2 16.51 10.05 -12.86
CA ILE A 2 17.65 9.14 -12.94
C ILE A 2 17.79 8.40 -11.61
N VAL A 3 18.07 7.10 -11.66
CA VAL A 3 18.41 6.32 -10.45
C VAL A 3 19.92 6.31 -10.30
N TYR A 4 20.44 6.84 -9.19
CA TYR A 4 21.85 6.77 -8.86
C TYR A 4 22.06 5.86 -7.64
N VAL A 5 22.90 4.85 -7.79
CA VAL A 5 23.26 3.97 -6.66
C VAL A 5 24.59 4.45 -6.09
N SER A 6 24.58 4.86 -4.82
CA SER A 6 25.74 5.41 -4.13
C SER A 6 26.86 4.37 -3.99
N ARG A 7 28.10 4.81 -4.09
CA ARG A 7 29.33 4.02 -4.02
C ARG A 7 30.12 4.36 -2.76
N ARG A 8 31.04 3.51 -2.42
CA ARG A 8 31.98 3.80 -1.33
C ARG A 8 32.78 5.08 -1.63
N GLY A 9 32.76 6.03 -0.69
CA GLY A 9 33.40 7.34 -0.84
C GLY A 9 32.49 8.44 -1.38
N ASP A 10 31.29 8.12 -1.85
CA ASP A 10 30.32 9.16 -2.21
C ASP A 10 29.86 9.93 -0.97
N THR A 11 29.68 11.23 -1.16
CA THR A 11 28.98 12.13 -0.25
C THR A 11 27.80 12.75 -0.98
N LEU A 12 26.79 13.19 -0.27
CA LEU A 12 25.65 13.86 -0.89
C LEU A 12 26.10 15.06 -1.73
N LEU A 13 27.10 15.81 -1.23
CA LEU A 13 27.71 16.93 -1.94
C LEU A 13 28.36 16.50 -3.26
N SER A 14 29.11 15.37 -3.27
CA SER A 14 29.78 14.88 -4.50
C SER A 14 28.75 14.44 -5.54
N VAL A 15 27.68 13.77 -5.10
CA VAL A 15 26.57 13.34 -5.98
C VAL A 15 25.80 14.55 -6.49
N ALA A 16 25.45 15.51 -5.62
CA ALA A 16 24.73 16.73 -6.01
C ALA A 16 25.51 17.53 -7.06
N ARG A 17 26.84 17.73 -6.87
CA ARG A 17 27.71 18.38 -7.85
C ARG A 17 27.74 17.66 -9.20
N ARG A 18 27.79 16.33 -9.18
CA ARG A 18 27.80 15.51 -10.42
C ARG A 18 26.54 15.73 -11.27
N PHE A 19 25.41 15.98 -10.62
CA PHE A 19 24.12 16.18 -11.31
C PHE A 19 23.68 17.65 -11.34
N HIS A 20 24.55 18.58 -10.96
CA HIS A 20 24.30 20.02 -10.98
C HIS A 20 23.07 20.45 -10.11
N LEU A 21 22.92 19.80 -8.95
CA LEU A 21 21.84 20.06 -8.01
C LEU A 21 22.37 20.67 -6.70
N PRO A 22 21.58 21.48 -5.99
CA PRO A 22 21.85 21.84 -4.59
C PRO A 22 21.78 20.59 -3.71
N PRO A 23 22.75 20.39 -2.77
CA PRO A 23 22.74 19.22 -1.88
C PRO A 23 21.48 19.11 -1.04
N GLU A 24 20.93 20.24 -0.59
CA GLU A 24 19.69 20.31 0.21
C GLU A 24 18.47 19.85 -0.59
N GLU A 25 18.43 20.19 -1.88
CA GLU A 25 17.39 19.73 -2.79
C GLU A 25 17.46 18.22 -3.02
N LEU A 26 18.67 17.70 -3.25
CA LEU A 26 18.87 16.26 -3.38
C LEU A 26 18.51 15.51 -2.09
N ALA A 27 18.85 16.07 -0.91
CA ALA A 27 18.46 15.51 0.39
C ALA A 27 16.93 15.47 0.53
N ARG A 28 16.27 16.60 0.27
CA ARG A 28 14.80 16.70 0.34
C ARG A 28 14.10 15.76 -0.64
N TYR A 29 14.60 15.66 -1.87
CA TYR A 29 14.04 14.80 -2.91
C TYR A 29 14.13 13.31 -2.57
N ASN A 30 15.07 12.93 -1.69
CA ASN A 30 15.27 11.56 -1.20
C ASN A 30 14.87 11.37 0.26
N ALA A 31 14.26 12.36 0.91
CA ALA A 31 13.87 12.36 2.32
C ALA A 31 15.02 11.96 3.27
N LEU A 32 16.26 12.39 2.95
CA LEU A 32 17.43 12.17 3.82
C LEU A 32 17.45 13.20 4.93
N THR A 33 17.49 12.73 6.18
CA THR A 33 17.56 13.59 7.37
C THR A 33 18.98 14.05 7.69
N ASP A 34 19.99 13.28 7.32
CA ASP A 34 21.40 13.65 7.43
C ASP A 34 22.02 13.86 6.04
N PRO A 35 22.15 15.13 5.56
CA PRO A 35 22.73 15.44 4.26
C PRO A 35 24.26 15.27 4.21
N THR A 36 24.91 14.99 5.33
CA THR A 36 26.38 14.86 5.42
C THR A 36 26.87 13.47 5.12
N ARG A 37 25.98 12.46 5.19
CA ARG A 37 26.35 11.04 5.08
C ARG A 37 25.60 10.34 3.96
N LEU A 38 26.29 9.47 3.28
CA LEU A 38 25.72 8.43 2.40
C LEU A 38 26.35 7.09 2.72
N VAL A 39 25.61 6.03 2.50
CA VAL A 39 26.10 4.65 2.61
C VAL A 39 26.15 4.00 1.24
N PRO A 40 27.08 3.08 0.96
CA PRO A 40 27.12 2.36 -0.31
C PRO A 40 25.84 1.58 -0.57
N GLY A 41 25.40 1.55 -1.83
CA GLY A 41 24.24 0.78 -2.29
C GLY A 41 22.90 1.48 -2.12
N LEU A 42 22.85 2.70 -1.55
CA LEU A 42 21.64 3.48 -1.44
C LEU A 42 21.20 4.00 -2.82
N ALA A 43 19.96 3.71 -3.22
CA ALA A 43 19.37 4.24 -4.44
C ALA A 43 18.82 5.64 -4.21
N LEU A 44 19.37 6.61 -4.95
CA LEU A 44 18.93 8.00 -4.92
C LEU A 44 18.14 8.33 -6.18
N ALA A 45 17.01 8.99 -5.99
CA ALA A 45 16.25 9.64 -7.05
C ALA A 45 16.94 10.96 -7.41
N ILE A 46 17.31 11.13 -8.67
CA ILE A 46 17.88 12.36 -9.21
C ILE A 46 16.83 13.01 -10.11
N PRO A 47 16.38 14.25 -9.83
CA PRO A 47 15.49 14.97 -10.71
C PRO A 47 16.08 15.07 -12.13
N ALA A 48 15.26 14.80 -13.12
CA ALA A 48 15.59 14.99 -14.53
C ALA A 48 14.32 15.46 -15.25
N PRO A 49 14.43 16.15 -16.40
CA PRO A 49 13.26 16.49 -17.20
C PRO A 49 12.40 15.26 -17.45
N SER A 50 11.10 15.35 -17.21
CA SER A 50 10.16 14.26 -17.44
C SER A 50 10.10 13.92 -18.94
N GLY A 51 10.11 12.61 -19.26
CA GLY A 51 9.86 12.11 -20.59
C GLY A 51 8.41 12.37 -21.02
N GLU A 52 8.15 12.35 -22.33
CA GLU A 52 6.80 12.38 -22.87
C GLU A 52 6.10 11.01 -22.67
N GLY A 53 4.77 11.01 -22.52
CA GLY A 53 3.98 9.78 -22.59
C GLY A 53 3.65 9.11 -21.24
N ARG A 54 3.24 9.90 -20.24
CA ARG A 54 2.66 9.36 -19.00
C ARG A 54 1.34 8.64 -19.29
N ARG A 55 1.20 7.43 -18.76
CA ARG A 55 -0.06 6.69 -18.84
C ARG A 55 -0.97 7.14 -17.69
N GLU A 56 -2.23 7.42 -18.01
CA GLU A 56 -3.26 7.61 -16.98
C GLU A 56 -3.63 6.27 -16.33
N ILE A 57 -3.65 6.24 -15.00
CA ILE A 57 -4.00 5.06 -14.19
C ILE A 57 -4.82 5.46 -12.96
N VAL A 58 -5.48 4.48 -12.38
CA VAL A 58 -6.13 4.62 -11.07
C VAL A 58 -5.10 4.42 -9.95
N VAL A 59 -5.05 5.35 -9.01
CA VAL A 59 -4.17 5.28 -7.83
C VAL A 59 -5.02 5.36 -6.56
N ALA A 60 -5.09 4.27 -5.81
CA ALA A 60 -5.76 4.21 -4.51
C ALA A 60 -4.72 4.45 -3.39
N ALA A 61 -4.72 5.62 -2.79
CA ALA A 61 -3.83 5.98 -1.68
C ALA A 61 -4.48 5.64 -0.35
N CYS A 62 -3.95 4.66 0.38
CA CYS A 62 -4.44 4.25 1.68
C CYS A 62 -3.82 5.10 2.78
N ALA A 63 -4.65 5.67 3.67
CA ALA A 63 -4.20 6.49 4.80
C ALA A 63 -5.01 6.22 6.06
N ASP A 64 -4.32 6.13 7.20
CA ASP A 64 -4.93 6.15 8.53
C ASP A 64 -4.98 7.59 9.04
N ALA A 65 -6.19 8.09 9.30
CA ALA A 65 -6.40 9.47 9.75
C ALA A 65 -5.69 9.78 11.07
N ALA A 66 -5.56 8.80 11.97
CA ALA A 66 -4.88 8.98 13.25
C ALA A 66 -3.37 9.18 13.10
N LEU A 67 -2.78 8.72 11.99
CA LEU A 67 -1.35 8.79 11.69
C LEU A 67 -1.03 9.77 10.56
N PHE A 68 -2.04 10.46 10.03
CA PHE A 68 -1.89 11.30 8.85
C PHE A 68 -1.28 12.66 9.23
N PRO A 69 -0.04 12.98 8.85
CA PRO A 69 0.52 14.29 9.06
C PRO A 69 -0.16 15.32 8.14
N LEU A 70 -0.44 16.51 8.63
CA LEU A 70 -1.03 17.62 7.85
C LEU A 70 -0.24 17.96 6.56
N SER A 71 1.05 17.60 6.51
CA SER A 71 1.92 17.73 5.32
C SER A 71 1.69 16.69 4.23
N ALA A 72 0.92 15.65 4.48
CA ALA A 72 0.69 14.57 3.51
C ALA A 72 -0.40 14.92 2.47
N GLY A 73 -0.98 16.12 2.51
CA GLY A 73 -1.84 16.65 1.44
C GLY A 73 -1.18 16.58 0.06
N GLU A 74 0.15 16.71 -0.01
CA GLU A 74 0.88 16.58 -1.28
C GLU A 74 0.65 15.21 -1.97
N ALA A 75 0.47 14.12 -1.22
CA ALA A 75 0.23 12.80 -1.78
C ALA A 75 -1.13 12.69 -2.50
N MET A 76 -2.12 13.51 -2.12
CA MET A 76 -3.46 13.46 -2.70
C MET A 76 -3.49 13.94 -4.15
N ARG A 77 -2.58 14.83 -4.55
CA ARG A 77 -2.44 15.25 -5.96
C ARG A 77 -2.14 14.07 -6.89
N TYR A 78 -1.46 13.07 -6.37
CA TYR A 78 -1.03 11.87 -7.09
C TYR A 78 -2.00 10.70 -6.93
N ALA A 79 -3.16 10.90 -6.31
CA ALA A 79 -4.16 9.89 -6.05
C ALA A 79 -5.46 10.11 -6.85
N THR A 80 -6.08 9.01 -7.27
CA THR A 80 -7.47 8.97 -7.76
C THR A 80 -8.43 8.83 -6.59
N PHE A 81 -8.09 7.91 -5.68
CA PHE A 81 -8.84 7.64 -4.47
C PHE A 81 -7.98 7.85 -3.23
N LEU A 82 -8.57 8.48 -2.22
CA LEU A 82 -8.13 8.35 -0.84
C LEU A 82 -8.92 7.20 -0.20
N CYS A 83 -8.26 6.14 0.24
CA CYS A 83 -8.88 5.08 1.03
C CYS A 83 -8.63 5.36 2.51
N SER A 84 -9.63 5.95 3.21
CA SER A 84 -9.55 6.23 4.64
C SER A 84 -9.64 4.93 5.42
N LEU A 85 -8.54 4.54 6.06
CA LEU A 85 -8.39 3.29 6.81
C LEU A 85 -9.09 3.36 8.18
N SER A 86 -9.14 2.21 8.87
CA SER A 86 -9.54 2.08 10.28
C SER A 86 -11.03 2.18 10.56
N CYS A 87 -11.92 2.14 9.55
CA CYS A 87 -13.34 1.88 9.81
C CYS A 87 -13.53 0.41 10.18
N ARG A 88 -13.90 0.17 11.43
CA ARG A 88 -14.19 -1.18 11.93
C ARG A 88 -15.67 -1.47 11.84
N MET A 89 -16.03 -2.74 11.67
CA MET A 89 -17.39 -3.22 11.82
C MET A 89 -17.53 -3.99 13.13
N THR A 90 -18.76 -4.04 13.69
CA THR A 90 -19.08 -4.86 14.87
C THR A 90 -19.83 -6.13 14.48
N GLY A 91 -19.96 -7.07 15.42
CA GLY A 91 -20.74 -8.30 15.24
C GLY A 91 -22.24 -8.07 15.09
N GLU A 92 -22.72 -6.86 15.37
CA GLU A 92 -24.11 -6.41 15.19
C GLU A 92 -24.32 -5.65 13.87
N GLY A 93 -23.25 -5.51 13.05
CA GLY A 93 -23.30 -4.79 11.78
C GLY A 93 -23.13 -3.27 11.90
N LEU A 94 -22.81 -2.75 13.08
CA LEU A 94 -22.53 -1.32 13.24
C LEU A 94 -21.15 -0.98 12.67
N LEU A 95 -21.00 0.21 12.11
CA LEU A 95 -19.73 0.74 11.68
C LEU A 95 -19.19 1.75 12.70
N LEU A 96 -17.88 1.68 12.91
CA LEU A 96 -17.10 2.59 13.75
C LEU A 96 -16.13 3.37 12.85
N PRO A 97 -16.62 4.42 12.16
CA PRO A 97 -15.80 5.17 11.24
C PRO A 97 -14.76 6.03 11.98
N PRO A 98 -13.57 6.26 11.36
CA PRO A 98 -12.52 7.09 11.95
C PRO A 98 -12.91 8.59 12.01
N ALA A 99 -12.14 9.36 12.78
CA ALA A 99 -12.26 10.82 12.83
C ALA A 99 -11.41 11.46 11.71
N ASP A 100 -11.84 11.30 10.46
CA ASP A 100 -11.06 11.62 9.26
C ASP A 100 -11.60 12.78 8.43
N GLY A 101 -12.46 13.61 8.99
CA GLY A 101 -13.08 14.72 8.25
C GLY A 101 -12.09 15.71 7.63
N GLU A 102 -10.92 15.93 8.23
CA GLU A 102 -9.86 16.77 7.64
C GLU A 102 -9.21 16.09 6.43
N LEU A 103 -8.94 14.80 6.56
CA LEU A 103 -8.36 13.98 5.50
C LEU A 103 -9.30 13.91 4.28
N VAL A 104 -10.60 13.70 4.50
CA VAL A 104 -11.63 13.69 3.46
C VAL A 104 -11.71 15.05 2.75
N ARG A 105 -11.65 16.17 3.49
CA ARG A 105 -11.64 17.51 2.89
C ARG A 105 -10.39 17.78 2.06
N ALA A 106 -9.21 17.40 2.59
CA ALA A 106 -7.94 17.55 1.88
C ALA A 106 -7.93 16.75 0.57
N ALA A 107 -8.41 15.50 0.59
CA ALA A 107 -8.49 14.67 -0.60
C ALA A 107 -9.37 15.33 -1.69
N ARG A 108 -10.56 15.80 -1.32
CA ARG A 108 -11.45 16.47 -2.27
C ARG A 108 -10.86 17.76 -2.85
N ALA A 109 -10.13 18.54 -2.04
CA ALA A 109 -9.47 19.75 -2.51
C ALA A 109 -8.42 19.49 -3.59
N ASP A 110 -7.79 18.31 -3.57
CA ASP A 110 -6.81 17.87 -4.56
C ASP A 110 -7.43 16.96 -5.67
N GLY A 111 -8.76 16.86 -5.72
CA GLY A 111 -9.48 16.06 -6.73
C GLY A 111 -9.31 14.55 -6.55
N ALA A 112 -8.98 14.08 -5.35
CA ALA A 112 -9.00 12.65 -5.01
C ALA A 112 -10.34 12.27 -4.38
N ALA A 113 -11.00 11.23 -4.89
CA ALA A 113 -12.28 10.77 -4.39
C ALA A 113 -12.10 9.99 -3.07
N PRO A 114 -12.67 10.42 -1.92
CA PRO A 114 -12.53 9.72 -0.66
C PRO A 114 -13.40 8.46 -0.63
N LEU A 115 -12.82 7.34 -0.22
CA LEU A 115 -13.48 6.05 0.02
C LEU A 115 -13.34 5.66 1.50
N LEU A 116 -14.42 5.14 2.08
CA LEU A 116 -14.40 4.56 3.41
C LEU A 116 -13.85 3.13 3.33
N CYS A 117 -12.69 2.87 3.93
CA CYS A 117 -12.14 1.52 4.01
C CYS A 117 -12.71 0.78 5.22
N VAL A 118 -13.56 -0.21 4.97
CA VAL A 118 -14.19 -1.04 6.01
C VAL A 118 -13.48 -2.38 6.11
N ALA A 119 -12.98 -2.71 7.31
CA ALA A 119 -12.23 -3.92 7.57
C ALA A 119 -12.83 -4.75 8.71
N ASN A 120 -12.65 -6.08 8.65
CA ASN A 120 -13.06 -7.02 9.69
C ASN A 120 -12.05 -7.07 10.86
N LEU A 121 -11.73 -5.90 11.43
CA LEU A 121 -10.78 -5.77 12.54
C LEU A 121 -11.48 -5.94 13.89
N ALA A 122 -10.94 -6.82 14.72
CA ALA A 122 -11.33 -6.97 16.13
C ALA A 122 -10.88 -5.75 16.97
N GLY A 123 -11.29 -5.71 18.23
CA GLY A 123 -10.97 -4.61 19.15
C GLY A 123 -9.47 -4.38 19.38
N ASN A 124 -8.64 -5.42 19.21
CA ASN A 124 -7.18 -5.36 19.28
C ASN A 124 -6.48 -4.97 17.97
N GLY A 125 -7.25 -4.65 16.92
CA GLY A 125 -6.71 -4.28 15.61
C GLY A 125 -6.33 -5.45 14.69
N ALA A 126 -6.46 -6.71 15.15
CA ALA A 126 -6.22 -7.88 14.31
C ALA A 126 -7.45 -8.23 13.47
N PHE A 127 -7.24 -8.82 12.29
CA PHE A 127 -8.33 -9.34 11.48
C PHE A 127 -9.02 -10.51 12.18
N SER A 128 -10.35 -10.54 12.12
CA SER A 128 -11.20 -11.57 12.74
C SER A 128 -12.05 -12.28 11.70
N ALA A 129 -11.76 -13.57 11.48
CA ALA A 129 -12.57 -14.44 10.63
C ALA A 129 -13.98 -14.62 11.19
N ASP A 130 -14.11 -14.74 12.52
CA ASP A 130 -15.41 -14.90 13.20
C ASP A 130 -16.31 -13.69 13.00
N LEU A 131 -15.74 -12.48 13.11
CA LEU A 131 -16.47 -11.24 12.87
C LEU A 131 -16.97 -11.17 11.42
N ALA A 132 -16.10 -11.47 10.46
CA ALA A 132 -16.48 -11.51 9.05
C ALA A 132 -17.56 -12.58 8.80
N HIS A 133 -17.37 -13.80 9.33
CA HIS A 133 -18.32 -14.89 9.20
C HIS A 133 -19.72 -14.49 9.68
N ARG A 134 -19.81 -13.86 10.85
CA ARG A 134 -21.08 -13.39 11.40
C ARG A 134 -21.77 -12.38 10.49
N VAL A 135 -21.05 -11.39 9.98
CA VAL A 135 -21.59 -10.39 9.04
C VAL A 135 -22.00 -11.05 7.72
N LEU A 136 -21.25 -12.04 7.25
CA LEU A 136 -21.53 -12.73 5.99
C LEU A 136 -22.71 -13.73 6.08
N THR A 137 -23.10 -14.17 7.28
CA THR A 137 -24.12 -15.23 7.46
C THR A 137 -25.45 -14.74 8.00
N ASP A 138 -25.46 -13.68 8.79
CA ASP A 138 -26.67 -13.15 9.46
C ASP A 138 -27.29 -12.03 8.63
N GLY A 139 -28.49 -12.27 8.08
CA GLY A 139 -29.21 -11.31 7.25
C GLY A 139 -29.55 -10.01 7.97
N CYS A 140 -29.92 -10.06 9.24
CA CYS A 140 -30.25 -8.86 10.04
C CYS A 140 -29.00 -8.02 10.31
N VAL A 141 -27.86 -8.68 10.57
CA VAL A 141 -26.56 -8.01 10.73
C VAL A 141 -26.14 -7.36 9.41
N GLN A 142 -26.35 -8.03 8.27
CA GLN A 142 -26.08 -7.43 6.96
C GLN A 142 -26.98 -6.22 6.67
N ASP A 143 -28.25 -6.28 7.00
CA ASP A 143 -29.18 -5.16 6.82
C ASP A 143 -28.70 -3.94 7.61
N THR A 144 -28.30 -4.16 8.87
CA THR A 144 -27.72 -3.12 9.71
C THR A 144 -26.42 -2.56 9.11
N PHE A 145 -25.53 -3.46 8.65
CA PHE A 145 -24.25 -3.08 8.04
C PHE A 145 -24.45 -2.18 6.81
N PHE A 146 -25.30 -2.58 5.89
CA PHE A 146 -25.51 -1.79 4.67
C PHE A 146 -26.24 -0.48 4.93
N ALA A 147 -27.21 -0.45 5.85
CA ALA A 147 -27.86 0.79 6.28
C ALA A 147 -26.85 1.78 6.91
N GLN A 148 -25.96 1.27 7.78
CA GLN A 148 -24.88 2.08 8.37
C GLN A 148 -23.89 2.55 7.31
N LEU A 149 -23.46 1.66 6.39
CA LEU A 149 -22.52 2.01 5.33
C LEU A 149 -23.05 3.18 4.50
N LEU A 150 -24.26 3.06 3.98
CA LEU A 150 -24.89 4.11 3.16
C LEU A 150 -25.01 5.43 3.93
N SER A 151 -25.50 5.37 5.17
CA SER A 151 -25.59 6.56 6.04
C SER A 151 -24.27 7.25 6.27
N VAL A 152 -23.19 6.48 6.52
CA VAL A 152 -21.84 7.04 6.73
C VAL A 152 -21.31 7.66 5.44
N LEU A 153 -21.46 6.99 4.28
CA LEU A 153 -21.02 7.50 3.00
C LEU A 153 -21.68 8.85 2.67
N GLU A 154 -23.00 8.92 2.80
CA GLU A 154 -23.80 10.12 2.50
C GLU A 154 -23.49 11.27 3.46
N THR A 155 -23.45 11.00 4.77
CA THR A 155 -23.30 12.06 5.78
C THR A 155 -21.89 12.60 5.92
N ARG A 156 -20.87 11.81 5.59
CA ARG A 156 -19.46 12.20 5.70
C ARG A 156 -18.79 12.58 4.39
N GLY A 157 -19.54 12.52 3.27
CA GLY A 157 -19.07 12.97 1.96
C GLY A 157 -18.05 12.03 1.31
N TYR A 158 -18.15 10.72 1.55
CA TYR A 158 -17.40 9.74 0.79
C TYR A 158 -17.98 9.54 -0.61
N CYS A 159 -17.14 9.11 -1.55
CA CYS A 159 -17.54 8.76 -2.92
C CYS A 159 -17.78 7.27 -3.11
N GLY A 160 -17.58 6.46 -2.07
CA GLY A 160 -17.77 5.02 -2.12
C GLY A 160 -17.08 4.29 -0.97
N ALA A 161 -16.97 2.97 -1.10
CA ALA A 161 -16.39 2.10 -0.11
C ALA A 161 -15.24 1.26 -0.66
N TYR A 162 -14.26 0.98 0.19
CA TYR A 162 -13.23 -0.02 -0.01
C TYR A 162 -13.44 -1.16 0.99
N LEU A 163 -13.91 -2.31 0.53
CA LEU A 163 -14.14 -3.48 1.37
C LEU A 163 -12.83 -4.27 1.52
N TYR A 164 -12.23 -4.16 2.71
CA TYR A 164 -10.95 -4.77 3.05
C TYR A 164 -11.17 -5.94 4.03
N LEU A 165 -11.83 -7.02 3.53
CA LEU A 165 -12.16 -8.21 4.31
C LEU A 165 -11.07 -9.26 4.11
N MET A 166 -10.33 -9.59 5.17
CA MET A 166 -9.14 -10.44 5.07
C MET A 166 -9.21 -11.62 6.06
N TYR A 167 -8.42 -12.67 5.79
CA TYR A 167 -8.30 -13.88 6.63
C TYR A 167 -9.64 -14.57 6.89
N LEU A 168 -10.48 -14.65 5.87
CA LEU A 168 -11.81 -15.26 5.94
C LEU A 168 -11.72 -16.79 5.99
N TYR A 169 -12.75 -17.41 6.54
CA TYR A 169 -12.90 -18.87 6.45
C TYR A 169 -13.10 -19.32 5.00
N PRO A 170 -12.40 -20.36 4.52
CA PRO A 170 -12.55 -20.86 3.14
C PRO A 170 -13.99 -21.22 2.75
N PHE A 171 -14.80 -21.66 3.71
CA PHE A 171 -16.21 -22.03 3.49
C PHE A 171 -17.16 -20.83 3.35
N ASP A 172 -16.66 -19.60 3.58
CA ASP A 172 -17.45 -18.38 3.39
C ASP A 172 -17.36 -17.82 1.97
N ARG A 173 -16.71 -18.50 1.04
CA ARG A 173 -16.51 -18.04 -0.34
C ARG A 173 -17.81 -17.62 -1.04
N GLU A 174 -18.85 -18.47 -0.99
CA GLU A 174 -20.13 -18.15 -1.62
C GLU A 174 -20.87 -17.02 -0.92
N ARG A 175 -20.75 -16.96 0.42
CA ARG A 175 -21.34 -15.89 1.24
C ARG A 175 -20.66 -14.55 0.98
N LEU A 176 -19.34 -14.54 0.88
CA LEU A 176 -18.59 -13.34 0.48
C LEU A 176 -19.08 -12.86 -0.89
N GLY A 177 -19.29 -13.77 -1.84
CA GLY A 177 -19.81 -13.44 -3.14
C GLY A 177 -21.19 -12.80 -3.12
N ALA A 178 -22.12 -13.39 -2.37
CA ALA A 178 -23.44 -12.84 -2.20
C ALA A 178 -23.40 -11.44 -1.53
N PHE A 179 -22.51 -11.27 -0.53
CA PHE A 179 -22.29 -10.00 0.15
C PHE A 179 -21.73 -8.94 -0.80
N LEU A 180 -20.73 -9.27 -1.63
CA LEU A 180 -20.17 -8.34 -2.62
C LEU A 180 -21.19 -7.93 -3.69
N ARG A 181 -22.00 -8.86 -4.21
CA ARG A 181 -23.09 -8.53 -5.15
C ARG A 181 -24.10 -7.58 -4.54
N ARG A 182 -24.47 -7.82 -3.27
CA ARG A 182 -25.37 -6.93 -2.53
C ARG A 182 -24.76 -5.55 -2.33
N ALA A 183 -23.48 -5.48 -1.94
CA ALA A 183 -22.75 -4.23 -1.82
C ALA A 183 -22.72 -3.45 -3.14
N ALA A 184 -22.35 -4.11 -4.24
CA ALA A 184 -22.32 -3.50 -5.57
C ALA A 184 -23.67 -2.93 -5.97
N ALA A 185 -24.76 -3.71 -5.84
CA ALA A 185 -26.11 -3.25 -6.19
C ALA A 185 -26.51 -1.98 -5.42
N LEU A 186 -26.29 -1.99 -4.08
CA LEU A 186 -26.69 -0.86 -3.21
C LEU A 186 -25.84 0.40 -3.43
N LEU A 187 -24.53 0.23 -3.68
CA LEU A 187 -23.61 1.34 -3.87
C LEU A 187 -23.78 1.95 -5.28
N HIS A 188 -23.80 1.12 -6.32
CA HIS A 188 -23.93 1.60 -7.70
C HIS A 188 -25.27 2.28 -7.98
N GLU A 189 -26.37 1.80 -7.36
CA GLU A 189 -27.67 2.48 -7.44
C GLU A 189 -27.62 3.95 -6.99
N ARG A 190 -26.68 4.26 -6.07
CA ARG A 190 -26.47 5.62 -5.52
C ARG A 190 -25.27 6.34 -6.13
N GLY A 191 -24.64 5.77 -7.15
CA GLY A 191 -23.46 6.35 -7.80
C GLY A 191 -22.18 6.30 -6.95
N PHE A 192 -22.11 5.43 -5.94
CA PHE A 192 -20.93 5.20 -5.13
C PHE A 192 -20.00 4.17 -5.77
N PHE A 193 -18.67 4.40 -5.67
CA PHE A 193 -17.66 3.43 -6.08
C PHE A 193 -17.52 2.28 -5.09
N LEU A 194 -17.15 1.10 -5.60
CA LEU A 194 -16.80 -0.07 -4.81
C LEU A 194 -15.39 -0.58 -5.18
N LEU A 195 -14.47 -0.49 -4.25
CA LEU A 195 -13.19 -1.22 -4.29
C LEU A 195 -13.29 -2.46 -3.40
N SER A 196 -12.64 -3.56 -3.79
CA SER A 196 -12.53 -4.74 -2.96
C SER A 196 -11.08 -5.24 -2.87
N ALA A 197 -10.64 -5.65 -1.68
CA ALA A 197 -9.34 -6.28 -1.48
C ALA A 197 -9.41 -7.77 -1.80
N ALA A 198 -8.41 -8.26 -2.52
CA ALA A 198 -8.24 -9.67 -2.79
C ALA A 198 -6.79 -10.09 -2.47
N PRO A 199 -6.57 -11.01 -1.50
CA PRO A 199 -5.25 -11.48 -1.14
C PRO A 199 -4.67 -12.39 -2.22
N PRO A 200 -3.34 -12.59 -2.23
CA PRO A 200 -2.69 -13.59 -3.07
C PRO A 200 -3.31 -14.98 -2.90
N ARG A 201 -3.68 -15.63 -4.00
CA ARG A 201 -4.20 -17.00 -4.01
C ARG A 201 -3.07 -18.00 -4.26
N GLU A 202 -2.08 -18.00 -3.36
CA GLU A 202 -1.02 -19.00 -3.36
C GLU A 202 -1.41 -20.25 -2.55
N SER A 203 -0.49 -21.15 -2.29
CA SER A 203 -0.73 -22.35 -1.47
C SER A 203 -1.07 -21.97 -0.02
N GLY A 204 -2.17 -22.49 0.51
CA GLY A 204 -2.60 -22.25 1.90
C GLY A 204 -4.08 -21.90 2.04
N ALA A 205 -4.52 -21.62 3.28
CA ALA A 205 -5.92 -21.29 3.58
C ALA A 205 -6.27 -19.82 3.26
N VAL A 206 -5.28 -18.93 3.38
CA VAL A 206 -5.42 -17.51 3.08
C VAL A 206 -5.78 -17.32 1.62
N GLY A 207 -6.79 -16.56 1.32
CA GLY A 207 -7.24 -16.29 -0.05
C GLY A 207 -8.20 -17.32 -0.65
N LYS A 208 -8.42 -18.50 -0.04
CA LYS A 208 -9.37 -19.50 -0.57
C LYS A 208 -10.84 -19.03 -0.58
N ALA A 209 -11.20 -18.13 0.32
CA ALA A 209 -12.52 -17.50 0.35
C ALA A 209 -12.69 -16.47 -0.77
N HIS A 210 -11.62 -15.93 -1.31
CA HIS A 210 -11.65 -14.88 -2.31
C HIS A 210 -11.67 -15.47 -3.73
N ASP A 211 -12.74 -15.25 -4.44
CA ASP A 211 -12.89 -15.61 -5.85
C ASP A 211 -12.59 -14.39 -6.72
N TYR A 212 -11.50 -14.42 -7.48
CA TYR A 212 -11.07 -13.27 -8.29
C TYR A 212 -12.10 -12.86 -9.34
N ALA A 213 -12.74 -13.83 -10.01
CA ALA A 213 -13.77 -13.54 -11.00
C ALA A 213 -14.99 -12.84 -10.35
N LEU A 214 -15.35 -13.27 -9.14
CA LEU A 214 -16.45 -12.71 -8.39
C LEU A 214 -16.15 -11.29 -7.87
N HIS A 215 -14.92 -11.04 -7.40
CA HIS A 215 -14.49 -9.68 -7.09
C HIS A 215 -14.58 -8.77 -8.32
N ALA A 216 -14.15 -9.26 -9.49
CA ALA A 216 -14.20 -8.52 -10.75
C ALA A 216 -15.62 -8.25 -11.26
N GLU A 217 -16.56 -9.17 -10.99
CA GLU A 217 -17.98 -9.00 -11.31
C GLU A 217 -18.59 -7.85 -10.51
N CYS A 218 -18.24 -7.74 -9.22
CA CYS A 218 -18.89 -6.86 -8.27
C CYS A 218 -18.23 -5.49 -8.14
N ALA A 219 -16.91 -5.44 -8.07
CA ALA A 219 -16.18 -4.21 -7.78
C ALA A 219 -15.83 -3.43 -9.06
N ASP A 220 -15.74 -2.12 -8.93
CA ASP A 220 -15.19 -1.25 -9.97
C ASP A 220 -13.70 -1.53 -10.14
N TRP A 221 -12.97 -1.69 -9.03
CA TRP A 221 -11.56 -2.12 -9.01
C TRP A 221 -11.30 -3.15 -7.91
N VAL A 222 -10.38 -4.06 -8.21
CA VAL A 222 -9.90 -5.10 -7.31
C VAL A 222 -8.45 -4.79 -6.91
N VAL A 223 -8.23 -4.54 -5.63
CA VAL A 223 -6.89 -4.34 -5.08
C VAL A 223 -6.28 -5.69 -4.74
N LEU A 224 -5.25 -6.09 -5.47
CA LEU A 224 -4.45 -7.26 -5.12
C LEU A 224 -3.45 -6.86 -4.02
N THR A 225 -3.59 -7.43 -2.82
CA THR A 225 -2.71 -7.11 -1.68
C THR A 225 -1.37 -7.83 -1.81
N THR A 226 -0.58 -7.43 -2.82
CA THR A 226 0.70 -8.04 -3.20
C THR A 226 1.87 -7.57 -2.34
N TYR A 227 1.69 -7.59 -1.02
CA TYR A 227 2.65 -7.29 0.02
C TYR A 227 2.42 -8.20 1.24
N ASP A 228 3.20 -8.03 2.31
CA ASP A 228 3.13 -8.80 3.56
C ASP A 228 3.57 -10.28 3.45
N TRP A 229 4.36 -10.65 2.42
CA TRP A 229 5.15 -11.88 2.48
C TRP A 229 6.17 -11.80 3.62
N GLY A 230 6.99 -10.72 3.67
CA GLY A 230 7.71 -10.32 4.87
C GLY A 230 6.80 -9.50 5.75
N ASN A 231 6.36 -10.07 6.86
CA ASN A 231 5.45 -9.45 7.82
C ASN A 231 5.97 -9.59 9.25
N ALA A 232 5.35 -8.88 10.19
CA ALA A 232 5.85 -8.84 11.56
C ALA A 232 5.93 -10.22 12.24
N ALA A 233 5.04 -11.15 11.91
CA ALA A 233 4.97 -12.47 12.55
C ALA A 233 5.85 -13.53 11.87
N GLY A 234 6.38 -13.26 10.68
CA GLY A 234 7.17 -14.18 9.87
C GLY A 234 8.68 -14.04 10.06
N GLU A 235 9.44 -14.93 9.39
CA GLU A 235 10.89 -14.88 9.31
C GLU A 235 11.38 -13.73 8.42
N PRO A 236 12.67 -13.30 8.54
CA PRO A 236 13.25 -12.27 7.69
C PRO A 236 13.17 -12.60 6.20
N GLN A 237 12.41 -11.80 5.45
CA GLN A 237 12.26 -11.91 4.02
C GLN A 237 11.72 -10.60 3.40
N PRO A 238 11.80 -10.41 2.07
CA PRO A 238 11.24 -9.24 1.39
C PRO A 238 9.74 -9.08 1.66
N VAL A 239 9.28 -7.84 1.87
CA VAL A 239 7.86 -7.51 2.08
C VAL A 239 7.02 -7.88 0.85
N SER A 240 7.55 -7.61 -0.35
CA SER A 240 6.86 -7.83 -1.62
C SER A 240 7.81 -8.41 -2.68
N PRO A 241 8.17 -9.71 -2.61
CA PRO A 241 9.13 -10.31 -3.57
C PRO A 241 8.58 -10.30 -5.00
N LEU A 242 9.33 -9.72 -5.94
CA LEU A 242 8.90 -9.52 -7.33
C LEU A 242 8.40 -10.81 -8.00
N GLY A 243 9.08 -11.94 -7.78
CA GLY A 243 8.68 -13.24 -8.34
C GLY A 243 7.34 -13.73 -7.80
N ALA A 244 7.02 -13.48 -6.52
CA ALA A 244 5.73 -13.81 -5.94
C ALA A 244 4.63 -12.89 -6.50
N VAL A 245 4.89 -11.60 -6.62
CA VAL A 245 3.97 -10.64 -7.24
C VAL A 245 3.61 -11.05 -8.67
N ARG A 246 4.60 -11.44 -9.49
CA ARG A 246 4.36 -11.92 -10.86
C ARG A 246 3.45 -13.14 -10.88
N ARG A 247 3.70 -14.16 -10.05
CA ARG A 247 2.84 -15.35 -9.98
C ARG A 247 1.39 -15.04 -9.62
N VAL A 248 1.19 -14.04 -8.75
CA VAL A 248 -0.17 -13.56 -8.42
C VAL A 248 -0.81 -12.88 -9.63
N LEU A 249 -0.08 -12.00 -10.32
CA LEU A 249 -0.58 -11.31 -11.51
C LEU A 249 -0.90 -12.27 -12.66
N ASP A 250 -0.03 -13.25 -12.94
CA ASP A 250 -0.26 -14.27 -13.98
C ASP A 250 -1.62 -14.96 -13.82
N ARG A 251 -1.99 -15.29 -12.57
CA ARG A 251 -3.29 -15.91 -12.25
C ARG A 251 -4.44 -14.89 -12.21
N ALA A 252 -4.17 -13.68 -11.76
CA ALA A 252 -5.21 -12.67 -11.62
C ALA A 252 -5.73 -12.19 -12.98
N VAL A 253 -4.85 -11.97 -13.96
CA VAL A 253 -5.24 -11.50 -15.30
C VAL A 253 -6.03 -12.52 -16.12
N GLU A 254 -6.06 -13.79 -15.68
CA GLU A 254 -6.92 -14.82 -16.26
C GLU A 254 -8.39 -14.71 -15.79
N GLN A 255 -8.64 -14.02 -14.66
CA GLN A 255 -9.93 -14.00 -13.97
C GLN A 255 -10.49 -12.58 -13.76
N ILE A 256 -9.63 -11.57 -13.77
CA ILE A 256 -9.98 -10.16 -13.57
C ILE A 256 -9.60 -9.39 -14.83
N PRO A 257 -10.48 -8.60 -15.43
CA PRO A 257 -10.10 -7.64 -16.47
C PRO A 257 -8.95 -6.75 -15.99
N ARG A 258 -7.91 -6.62 -16.79
CA ARG A 258 -6.64 -5.96 -16.40
C ARG A 258 -6.86 -4.53 -15.93
N GLU A 259 -7.77 -3.81 -16.57
CA GLU A 259 -8.17 -2.44 -16.24
C GLU A 259 -8.86 -2.30 -14.87
N LYS A 260 -9.36 -3.40 -14.29
CA LYS A 260 -9.92 -3.44 -12.93
C LYS A 260 -8.89 -3.80 -11.85
N ILE A 261 -7.69 -4.24 -12.21
CA ILE A 261 -6.66 -4.65 -11.24
C ILE A 261 -5.88 -3.43 -10.77
N LEU A 262 -5.83 -3.24 -9.45
CA LEU A 262 -4.90 -2.34 -8.78
C LEU A 262 -3.82 -3.15 -8.07
N LEU A 263 -2.57 -2.96 -8.48
CA LEU A 263 -1.42 -3.62 -7.86
C LEU A 263 -1.13 -3.00 -6.49
N GLY A 264 -1.13 -3.80 -5.44
CA GLY A 264 -0.71 -3.36 -4.11
C GLY A 264 0.80 -3.07 -4.06
N VAL A 265 1.15 -1.87 -3.63
CA VAL A 265 2.54 -1.39 -3.46
C VAL A 265 2.74 -0.99 -2.02
N SER A 266 3.70 -1.63 -1.35
CA SER A 266 4.04 -1.37 0.05
C SER A 266 4.88 -0.10 0.21
N ASN A 267 4.59 0.67 1.26
CA ASN A 267 5.45 1.79 1.72
C ASN A 267 5.96 1.54 3.15
N HIS A 268 6.15 0.28 3.53
CA HIS A 268 6.71 -0.09 4.83
C HIS A 268 7.88 -1.07 4.71
N ALA A 269 8.66 -1.12 5.75
CA ALA A 269 9.82 -1.97 5.95
C ALA A 269 9.64 -2.82 7.20
N CYS A 270 10.30 -3.96 7.25
CA CYS A 270 10.32 -4.86 8.41
C CYS A 270 11.76 -5.05 8.91
N SER A 271 11.95 -4.96 10.23
CA SER A 271 13.24 -5.16 10.91
C SER A 271 13.13 -6.29 11.93
N TRP A 272 13.92 -7.33 11.75
CA TRP A 272 13.97 -8.51 12.62
C TRP A 272 15.23 -8.51 13.47
N THR A 273 15.09 -8.87 14.74
CA THR A 273 16.23 -9.18 15.61
C THR A 273 16.84 -10.53 15.22
N LEU A 274 18.17 -10.60 15.18
CA LEU A 274 18.90 -11.83 14.85
C LEU A 274 19.68 -12.39 16.06
N PRO A 275 19.75 -13.73 16.23
CA PRO A 275 19.08 -14.74 15.40
C PRO A 275 17.57 -14.73 15.60
N TRP A 276 16.83 -14.76 14.50
CA TRP A 276 15.37 -14.81 14.57
C TRP A 276 14.87 -16.12 15.17
N ARG A 277 13.79 -16.06 15.91
CA ARG A 277 13.14 -17.21 16.53
C ARG A 277 11.64 -17.17 16.26
N LEU A 278 11.03 -18.33 16.05
CA LEU A 278 9.59 -18.44 15.86
C LEU A 278 8.84 -17.78 17.04
N GLY A 279 7.85 -16.94 16.70
CA GLY A 279 7.08 -16.14 17.66
C GLY A 279 7.72 -14.80 18.04
N GLN A 280 8.88 -14.46 17.47
CA GLN A 280 9.48 -13.14 17.61
C GLN A 280 9.00 -12.23 16.51
N GLU A 281 8.35 -11.12 16.89
CA GLU A 281 7.79 -10.15 15.95
C GLU A 281 8.86 -9.19 15.42
N ALA A 282 8.75 -8.84 14.14
CA ALA A 282 9.52 -7.77 13.53
C ALA A 282 8.95 -6.40 13.89
N SER A 283 9.81 -5.40 13.95
CA SER A 283 9.39 -4.00 14.04
C SER A 283 9.06 -3.47 12.64
N LEU A 284 7.94 -2.74 12.54
CA LEU A 284 7.52 -2.08 11.31
C LEU A 284 7.95 -0.62 11.31
N MET A 285 8.37 -0.12 10.14
CA MET A 285 8.68 1.29 9.92
C MET A 285 8.41 1.69 8.47
N SER A 286 8.44 2.99 8.17
CA SER A 286 8.36 3.42 6.77
C SER A 286 9.65 3.11 6.00
N ASN A 287 9.56 2.98 4.66
CA ASN A 287 10.75 2.81 3.82
C ASN A 287 11.71 3.99 3.95
N THR A 288 11.20 5.21 4.12
CA THR A 288 12.02 6.41 4.37
C THR A 288 12.77 6.33 5.70
N ALA A 289 12.11 5.84 6.76
CA ALA A 289 12.78 5.60 8.05
C ALA A 289 13.87 4.54 7.93
N ALA A 290 13.64 3.47 7.14
CA ALA A 290 14.64 2.44 6.89
C ALA A 290 15.89 2.99 6.17
N VAL A 291 15.69 3.85 5.16
CA VAL A 291 16.78 4.55 4.47
C VAL A 291 17.60 5.39 5.45
N ASN A 292 16.94 6.21 6.28
CA ASN A 292 17.62 7.05 7.25
C ASN A 292 18.32 6.24 8.35
N LEU A 293 17.75 5.09 8.74
CA LEU A 293 18.39 4.16 9.67
C LEU A 293 19.67 3.54 9.08
N ALA A 294 19.66 3.16 7.79
CA ALA A 294 20.87 2.68 7.12
C ALA A 294 21.98 3.74 7.12
N VAL A 295 21.62 5.01 6.85
CA VAL A 295 22.58 6.13 6.89
C VAL A 295 23.10 6.37 8.30
N ALA A 296 22.25 6.41 9.32
CA ALA A 296 22.63 6.62 10.72
C ALA A 296 23.53 5.50 11.24
N ALA A 297 23.21 4.24 10.91
CA ALA A 297 24.01 3.07 11.30
C ALA A 297 25.27 2.87 10.45
N GLY A 298 25.50 3.65 9.40
CA GLY A 298 26.61 3.46 8.46
C GLY A 298 26.56 2.13 7.72
N ALA A 299 25.36 1.54 7.58
CA ALA A 299 25.16 0.20 7.02
C ALA A 299 25.04 0.25 5.48
N ALA A 300 25.86 -0.56 4.79
CA ALA A 300 25.74 -0.70 3.35
C ALA A 300 24.41 -1.38 2.98
N VAL A 301 23.73 -0.84 1.96
CA VAL A 301 22.48 -1.38 1.44
C VAL A 301 22.78 -2.37 0.32
N HIS A 302 22.15 -3.53 0.38
CA HIS A 302 22.22 -4.58 -0.63
C HIS A 302 20.87 -4.73 -1.31
N PHE A 303 20.87 -4.64 -2.62
CA PHE A 303 19.66 -4.88 -3.42
C PHE A 303 19.65 -6.33 -3.90
N ASP A 304 18.58 -7.03 -3.61
CA ASP A 304 18.32 -8.37 -4.12
C ASP A 304 17.56 -8.24 -5.45
N GLU A 305 18.26 -8.55 -6.54
CA GLU A 305 17.72 -8.43 -7.90
C GLU A 305 16.55 -9.40 -8.14
N GLY A 306 16.57 -10.59 -7.53
CA GLY A 306 15.50 -11.57 -7.68
C GLY A 306 14.21 -11.17 -6.99
N ALA A 307 14.33 -10.61 -5.81
CA ALA A 307 13.20 -10.08 -5.05
C ALA A 307 12.82 -8.65 -5.45
N ALA A 308 13.73 -7.93 -6.13
CA ALA A 308 13.67 -6.48 -6.37
C ALA A 308 13.39 -5.71 -5.08
N ALA A 309 14.12 -6.02 -4.01
CA ALA A 309 13.98 -5.43 -2.69
C ALA A 309 15.35 -5.15 -2.06
N SER A 310 15.43 -4.15 -1.22
CA SER A 310 16.66 -3.76 -0.53
C SER A 310 16.69 -4.30 0.88
N ARG A 311 17.92 -4.60 1.36
CA ARG A 311 18.17 -5.03 2.73
C ARG A 311 19.49 -4.51 3.27
N PHE A 312 19.57 -4.43 4.60
CA PHE A 312 20.83 -4.24 5.30
C PHE A 312 20.79 -4.87 6.69
N ARG A 313 21.96 -5.00 7.30
CA ARG A 313 22.10 -5.41 8.70
C ARG A 313 22.72 -4.28 9.50
N TYR A 314 22.27 -4.11 10.72
CA TYR A 314 22.79 -3.11 11.65
C TYR A 314 22.79 -3.64 13.07
N ARG A 315 23.54 -2.98 13.96
CA ARG A 315 23.43 -3.18 15.40
C ARG A 315 22.74 -1.96 16.01
N ASP A 316 21.81 -2.22 16.92
CA ASP A 316 21.21 -1.17 17.73
C ASP A 316 22.16 -0.69 18.85
N ASP A 317 21.70 0.29 19.65
CA ASP A 317 22.50 0.85 20.76
C ASP A 317 22.82 -0.17 21.87
N ALA A 318 22.08 -1.25 21.97
CA ALA A 318 22.33 -2.39 22.86
C ALA A 318 23.29 -3.41 22.23
N GLY A 319 23.75 -3.21 20.99
CA GLY A 319 24.63 -4.12 20.26
C GLY A 319 23.93 -5.31 19.64
N VAL A 320 22.59 -5.36 19.69
CA VAL A 320 21.78 -6.44 19.10
C VAL A 320 21.80 -6.33 17.59
N LEU A 321 22.00 -7.46 16.92
CA LEU A 321 22.03 -7.52 15.46
C LEU A 321 20.62 -7.59 14.90
N HIS A 322 20.35 -6.77 13.88
CA HIS A 322 19.08 -6.74 13.13
C HIS A 322 19.32 -6.97 11.64
N GLU A 323 18.32 -7.54 10.98
CA GLU A 323 18.19 -7.56 9.51
C GLU A 323 16.91 -6.84 9.14
N LEU A 324 17.04 -5.88 8.21
CA LEU A 324 15.94 -5.05 7.75
C LEU A 324 15.76 -5.22 6.24
N TRP A 325 14.50 -5.46 5.80
CA TRP A 325 14.09 -5.46 4.41
C TRP A 325 13.15 -4.30 4.13
N PHE A 326 13.34 -3.62 3.00
CA PHE A 326 12.57 -2.45 2.60
C PHE A 326 12.50 -2.28 1.08
N GLU A 327 11.56 -1.46 0.64
CA GLU A 327 11.42 -1.09 -0.76
C GLU A 327 12.09 0.27 -1.00
N ASP A 328 13.06 0.33 -1.92
CA ASP A 328 13.67 1.57 -2.38
C ASP A 328 13.17 1.97 -3.77
N LEU A 329 13.74 3.01 -4.36
CA LEU A 329 13.37 3.49 -5.68
C LEU A 329 13.42 2.39 -6.76
N ARG A 330 14.41 1.48 -6.72
CA ARG A 330 14.54 0.36 -7.66
C ARG A 330 13.37 -0.63 -7.51
N SER A 331 12.96 -0.86 -6.27
CA SER A 331 11.80 -1.68 -5.94
C SER A 331 10.53 -1.08 -6.53
N PHE A 332 10.27 0.20 -6.29
CA PHE A 332 9.08 0.89 -6.83
C PHE A 332 9.05 0.86 -8.35
N LEU A 333 10.15 1.18 -9.00
CA LEU A 333 10.23 1.13 -10.47
C LEU A 333 9.96 -0.28 -11.00
N SER A 334 10.42 -1.33 -10.32
CA SER A 334 10.12 -2.72 -10.67
C SER A 334 8.63 -3.04 -10.57
N ARG A 335 7.94 -2.54 -9.53
CA ARG A 335 6.48 -2.69 -9.37
C ARG A 335 5.72 -1.89 -10.43
N PHE A 336 6.14 -0.66 -10.70
CA PHE A 336 5.53 0.19 -11.74
C PHE A 336 5.73 -0.37 -13.15
N ALA A 337 6.85 -1.04 -13.38
CA ALA A 337 7.05 -1.78 -14.62
C ALA A 337 6.00 -2.89 -14.81
N LEU A 338 5.59 -3.59 -13.72
CA LEU A 338 4.52 -4.59 -13.79
C LEU A 338 3.16 -3.96 -14.15
N VAL A 339 2.83 -2.78 -13.61
CA VAL A 339 1.59 -2.06 -13.97
C VAL A 339 1.54 -1.82 -15.49
N ARG A 340 2.67 -1.47 -16.10
CA ARG A 340 2.77 -1.26 -17.56
C ARG A 340 2.78 -2.57 -18.33
N GLU A 341 3.60 -3.53 -17.92
CA GLU A 341 3.80 -4.82 -18.58
C GLU A 341 2.50 -5.62 -18.68
N TYR A 342 1.75 -5.69 -17.57
CA TYR A 342 0.46 -6.40 -17.53
C TYR A 342 -0.72 -5.56 -18.02
N GLY A 343 -0.52 -4.27 -18.29
CA GLY A 343 -1.59 -3.37 -18.72
C GLY A 343 -2.64 -3.11 -17.64
N LEU A 344 -2.24 -3.14 -16.35
CA LEU A 344 -3.16 -3.04 -15.22
C LEU A 344 -3.87 -1.67 -15.17
N GLY A 345 -5.05 -1.61 -14.55
CA GLY A 345 -5.79 -0.38 -14.32
C GLY A 345 -5.06 0.63 -13.44
N GLY A 346 -4.20 0.15 -12.55
CA GLY A 346 -3.42 1.04 -11.70
C GLY A 346 -2.76 0.35 -10.52
N MET A 347 -2.66 1.08 -9.40
CA MET A 347 -2.02 0.60 -8.18
C MET A 347 -2.71 1.11 -6.91
N SER A 348 -2.45 0.43 -5.79
CA SER A 348 -2.86 0.84 -4.45
C SER A 348 -1.63 1.00 -3.57
N LEU A 349 -1.45 2.18 -2.97
CA LEU A 349 -0.32 2.52 -2.10
C LEU A 349 -0.66 2.24 -0.64
N TRP A 350 0.05 1.33 0.01
CA TRP A 350 -0.12 0.92 1.41
C TRP A 350 1.10 1.29 2.27
N THR A 351 1.18 2.41 3.02
CA THR A 351 0.25 3.51 3.11
C THR A 351 0.95 4.82 2.71
N VAL A 352 0.21 5.91 2.56
CA VAL A 352 0.79 7.25 2.31
C VAL A 352 0.96 8.08 3.59
N ASN A 353 0.84 7.47 4.77
CA ASN A 353 1.02 8.12 6.07
C ASN A 353 2.44 8.65 6.29
N ALA A 354 3.44 7.95 5.76
CA ALA A 354 4.82 8.41 5.78
C ALA A 354 5.20 8.99 4.41
N PRO A 355 5.71 10.22 4.34
CA PRO A 355 6.21 10.79 3.10
C PRO A 355 7.29 9.92 2.46
N ASN A 356 7.16 9.69 1.16
CA ASN A 356 8.15 8.97 0.37
C ASN A 356 8.35 9.68 -0.98
N PRO A 357 9.12 10.79 -1.00
CA PRO A 357 9.35 11.56 -2.21
C PRO A 357 9.89 10.73 -3.40
N PRO A 358 10.81 9.75 -3.21
CA PRO A 358 11.23 8.87 -4.30
C PRO A 358 10.08 8.07 -4.93
N LEU A 359 9.16 7.53 -4.12
CA LEU A 359 7.97 6.83 -4.58
C LEU A 359 7.07 7.75 -5.42
N MET A 360 6.76 8.94 -4.89
CA MET A 360 5.91 9.92 -5.56
C MET A 360 6.53 10.41 -6.87
N SER A 361 7.84 10.68 -6.87
CA SER A 361 8.56 11.09 -8.07
C SER A 361 8.61 10.00 -9.15
N ALA A 362 8.79 8.74 -8.74
CA ALA A 362 8.74 7.60 -9.66
C ALA A 362 7.34 7.43 -10.27
N GLN A 363 6.30 7.61 -9.46
CA GLN A 363 4.92 7.60 -9.94
C GLN A 363 4.67 8.73 -10.94
N GLU A 364 5.03 9.98 -10.59
CA GLU A 364 4.83 11.15 -11.43
C GLU A 364 5.58 11.05 -12.76
N GLU A 365 6.75 10.42 -12.78
CA GLU A 365 7.53 10.20 -14.00
C GLU A 365 6.80 9.29 -15.00
N LEU A 366 6.10 8.27 -14.53
CA LEU A 366 5.57 7.20 -15.36
C LEU A 366 4.06 7.30 -15.57
N PHE A 367 3.34 7.92 -14.62
CA PHE A 367 1.88 7.88 -14.58
C PHE A 367 1.27 9.23 -14.22
N THR A 368 0.03 9.41 -14.67
CA THR A 368 -0.89 10.44 -14.19
C THR A 368 -2.05 9.75 -13.49
N ALA A 369 -2.42 10.22 -12.30
CA ALA A 369 -3.58 9.69 -11.60
C ALA A 369 -4.87 10.21 -12.26
N ALA A 370 -5.77 9.31 -12.63
CA ALA A 370 -7.09 9.67 -13.12
C ALA A 370 -7.85 10.47 -12.05
N LYS A 371 -8.59 11.49 -12.43
CA LYS A 371 -9.45 12.27 -11.54
C LYS A 371 -10.92 11.98 -11.89
N LEU A 372 -11.68 11.50 -10.90
CA LEU A 372 -13.05 11.00 -11.07
C LEU A 372 -14.08 11.92 -10.42
N ILE A 373 -13.65 12.98 -9.75
CA ILE A 373 -14.50 14.04 -9.15
C ILE A 373 -13.92 15.42 -9.44
#